data_38c329236aec889ee7adea7160e20670
#
_entry.id   38c329236aec889ee7adea7160e20670
#
_cell.length_a   1.000
_cell.length_b   1.000
_cell.length_c   1.000
_cell.angle_alpha   90.00
_cell.angle_beta   90.00
_cell.angle_gamma   90.00
#
_symmetry.space_group_name_H-M   'P 1'
#
loop_
_entity.id
_entity.type
_entity.pdbx_description
1 polymer ?
#
loop_
_entity_poly.entity_id
_entity_poly.type
_entity_poly.pdbx_seq_one_letter_code
_entity_poly.pdbx_strand_id
1 'polypeptide(L)'
;IMECVRLAPSAVNFQPWHFRYITQPEKLDLLKECYPREWFGSAPACFIAYRNSAEEWVRRLDNKAHGDIDLAISIEHLCLAAAEQGLGTCWVCNFNINKIQELFPTKDELSPIALIPIGYPADQNEDSCEKKRKKLEEIFSYE
;
A
#
# COMPACT_ATOMS: atom_id res chain seq x y z
N ILE A 1 3.59 -9.36 9.97
CA ILE A 1 3.06 -8.34 9.04
C ILE A 1 2.07 -8.96 8.07
N MET A 2 2.45 -9.96 7.27
CA MET A 2 1.56 -10.56 6.23
C MET A 2 0.27 -11.15 6.81
N GLU A 3 0.31 -11.71 8.02
CA GLU A 3 -0.89 -12.20 8.72
C GLU A 3 -1.86 -11.08 9.07
N CYS A 4 -1.37 -9.89 9.44
CA CYS A 4 -2.21 -8.72 9.68
C CYS A 4 -2.93 -8.27 8.40
N VAL A 5 -2.23 -8.31 7.25
CA VAL A 5 -2.83 -8.04 5.93
C VAL A 5 -3.95 -9.05 5.63
N ARG A 6 -3.70 -10.34 5.86
CA ARG A 6 -4.66 -11.42 5.64
C ARG A 6 -5.92 -11.29 6.51
N LEU A 7 -5.77 -10.76 7.73
CA LEU A 7 -6.86 -10.57 8.68
C LEU A 7 -7.62 -9.24 8.51
N ALA A 8 -7.20 -8.39 7.58
CA ALA A 8 -7.89 -7.13 7.31
C ALA A 8 -9.34 -7.38 6.87
N PRO A 9 -10.30 -6.57 7.34
CA PRO A 9 -11.69 -6.69 6.88
C PRO A 9 -11.85 -6.16 5.45
N SER A 10 -12.86 -6.67 4.76
CA SER A 10 -13.28 -6.19 3.45
C SER A 10 -14.80 -6.21 3.29
N ALA A 11 -15.31 -5.50 2.31
CA ALA A 11 -16.72 -5.51 1.98
C ALA A 11 -17.17 -6.96 1.68
N VAL A 12 -18.19 -7.43 2.42
CA VAL A 12 -18.75 -8.80 2.31
C VAL A 12 -17.68 -9.90 2.47
N ASN A 13 -16.51 -9.57 3.01
CA ASN A 13 -15.35 -10.45 3.18
C ASN A 13 -14.81 -11.03 1.85
N PHE A 14 -14.86 -10.25 0.78
CA PHE A 14 -14.36 -10.68 -0.54
C PHE A 14 -12.86 -10.63 -0.69
N GLN A 15 -12.16 -9.82 0.12
CA GLN A 15 -10.70 -9.75 0.15
C GLN A 15 -10.05 -9.51 -1.24
N PRO A 16 -10.48 -8.48 -1.99
CA PRO A 16 -10.14 -8.27 -3.40
C PRO A 16 -8.74 -7.68 -3.57
N TRP A 17 -7.73 -8.29 -2.97
CA TRP A 17 -6.36 -7.80 -3.01
C TRP A 17 -5.35 -8.91 -3.30
N HIS A 18 -4.26 -8.47 -3.91
CA HIS A 18 -3.08 -9.29 -4.11
C HIS A 18 -1.83 -8.46 -3.81
N PHE A 19 -0.85 -9.06 -3.15
CA PHE A 19 0.42 -8.41 -2.85
C PHE A 19 1.58 -9.19 -3.44
N ARG A 20 2.52 -8.47 -4.09
CA ARG A 20 3.83 -9.01 -4.43
C ARG A 20 4.86 -8.44 -3.47
N TYR A 21 5.56 -9.28 -2.76
CA TYR A 21 6.68 -8.90 -1.91
C TYR A 21 7.98 -9.06 -2.68
N ILE A 22 8.67 -7.94 -2.90
CA ILE A 22 9.89 -7.84 -3.69
C ILE A 22 11.06 -7.60 -2.75
N THR A 23 12.06 -8.52 -2.79
CA THR A 23 13.31 -8.44 -2.01
C THR A 23 14.54 -8.67 -2.88
N GLN A 24 14.35 -9.16 -4.10
CA GLN A 24 15.44 -9.45 -5.03
C GLN A 24 16.02 -8.14 -5.55
N PRO A 25 17.36 -7.90 -5.44
CA PRO A 25 17.99 -6.65 -5.84
C PRO A 25 17.64 -6.24 -7.28
N GLU A 26 17.67 -7.17 -8.22
CA GLU A 26 17.39 -6.92 -9.62
C GLU A 26 15.94 -6.43 -9.84
N LYS A 27 15.00 -6.95 -9.06
CA LYS A 27 13.59 -6.51 -9.13
C LYS A 27 13.36 -5.18 -8.40
N LEU A 28 14.10 -4.91 -7.33
CA LEU A 28 14.09 -3.61 -6.67
C LEU A 28 14.64 -2.53 -7.60
N ASP A 29 15.68 -2.82 -8.39
CA ASP A 29 16.20 -1.89 -9.39
C ASP A 29 15.16 -1.57 -10.48
N LEU A 30 14.38 -2.54 -10.93
CA LEU A 30 13.25 -2.29 -11.84
C LEU A 30 12.18 -1.40 -11.21
N LEU A 31 11.90 -1.54 -9.92
CA LEU A 31 10.95 -0.67 -9.21
C LEU A 31 11.43 0.79 -9.15
N LYS A 32 12.73 1.03 -9.06
CA LYS A 32 13.31 2.38 -9.12
C LYS A 32 13.00 3.09 -10.43
N GLU A 33 12.89 2.35 -11.53
CA GLU A 33 12.49 2.93 -12.82
C GLU A 33 11.02 3.38 -12.82
N CYS A 34 10.18 2.73 -12.01
CA CYS A 34 8.76 3.07 -11.91
C CYS A 34 8.52 4.27 -11.01
N TYR A 35 9.38 4.49 -10.02
CA TYR A 35 9.34 5.61 -9.09
C TYR A 35 10.76 6.11 -8.75
N PRO A 36 11.34 7.01 -9.58
CA PRO A 36 12.74 7.41 -9.50
C PRO A 36 12.98 8.44 -8.37
N ARG A 37 12.92 7.99 -7.13
CA ARG A 37 13.26 8.75 -5.94
C ARG A 37 14.38 8.06 -5.19
N GLU A 38 15.41 8.79 -4.80
CA GLU A 38 16.61 8.26 -4.13
C GLU A 38 16.24 7.49 -2.86
N TRP A 39 15.44 8.11 -1.99
CA TRP A 39 14.98 7.48 -0.74
C TRP A 39 14.20 6.17 -0.97
N PHE A 40 13.40 6.10 -2.04
CA PHE A 40 12.67 4.86 -2.39
C PHE A 40 13.64 3.76 -2.83
N GLY A 41 14.68 4.15 -3.58
CA GLY A 41 15.70 3.22 -4.06
C GLY A 41 16.59 2.65 -2.95
N SER A 42 16.60 3.22 -1.76
CA SER A 42 17.36 2.70 -0.60
C SER A 42 16.60 1.62 0.19
N ALA A 43 15.30 1.45 -0.04
CA ALA A 43 14.49 0.46 0.67
C ALA A 43 14.94 -0.98 0.31
N PRO A 44 15.19 -1.85 1.32
CA PRO A 44 15.63 -3.22 1.09
C PRO A 44 14.53 -4.16 0.58
N ALA A 45 13.28 -3.73 0.66
CA ALA A 45 12.12 -4.48 0.19
C ALA A 45 10.96 -3.54 -0.16
N CYS A 46 10.04 -4.04 -1.00
CA CYS A 46 8.84 -3.30 -1.38
C CYS A 46 7.67 -4.26 -1.62
N PHE A 47 6.47 -3.88 -1.21
CA PHE A 47 5.25 -4.52 -1.65
C PHE A 47 4.66 -3.75 -2.83
N ILE A 48 4.22 -4.48 -3.86
CA ILE A 48 3.32 -3.95 -4.88
C ILE A 48 1.92 -4.44 -4.50
N ALA A 49 1.03 -3.51 -4.20
CA ALA A 49 -0.34 -3.80 -3.79
C ALA A 49 -1.28 -3.67 -4.99
N TYR A 50 -2.03 -4.73 -5.30
CA TYR A 50 -2.94 -4.83 -6.41
C TYR A 50 -4.38 -4.96 -5.93
N ARG A 51 -5.29 -4.24 -6.56
CA ARG A 51 -6.73 -4.48 -6.49
C ARG A 51 -7.10 -5.57 -7.50
N ASN A 52 -7.93 -6.51 -7.10
CA ASN A 52 -8.56 -7.49 -7.98
C ASN A 52 -9.98 -7.07 -8.33
N SER A 53 -10.18 -6.56 -9.54
CA SER A 53 -11.48 -6.08 -10.02
C SER A 53 -12.51 -7.19 -10.25
N ALA A 54 -12.07 -8.45 -10.39
CA ALA A 54 -12.97 -9.59 -10.55
C ALA A 54 -13.59 -10.06 -9.22
N GLU A 55 -12.99 -9.70 -8.09
CA GLU A 55 -13.42 -10.13 -6.76
C GLU A 55 -13.95 -9.00 -5.88
N GLU A 56 -13.92 -7.74 -6.35
CA GLU A 56 -14.37 -6.60 -5.56
C GLU A 56 -15.90 -6.55 -5.40
N TRP A 57 -16.34 -6.08 -4.24
CA TRP A 57 -17.74 -5.78 -4.02
C TRP A 57 -18.13 -4.45 -4.67
N VAL A 58 -19.29 -4.46 -5.33
CA VAL A 58 -19.87 -3.26 -5.97
C VAL A 58 -21.19 -2.92 -5.29
N ARG A 59 -21.30 -1.68 -4.82
CA ARG A 59 -22.53 -1.18 -4.22
C ARG A 59 -23.62 -1.00 -5.29
N ARG A 60 -24.74 -1.70 -5.12
CA ARG A 60 -25.79 -1.79 -6.16
C ARG A 60 -26.50 -0.48 -6.46
N LEU A 61 -26.59 0.43 -5.48
CA LEU A 61 -27.36 1.68 -5.62
C LEU A 61 -26.72 2.68 -6.59
N ASP A 62 -25.41 2.74 -6.66
CA ASP A 62 -24.63 3.72 -7.43
C ASP A 62 -23.49 3.10 -8.23
N ASN A 63 -23.41 1.78 -8.27
CA ASN A 63 -22.36 1.01 -8.94
C ASN A 63 -20.94 1.37 -8.48
N LYS A 64 -20.77 1.84 -7.22
CA LYS A 64 -19.46 2.16 -6.67
C LYS A 64 -18.73 0.88 -6.30
N ALA A 65 -17.57 0.64 -6.94
CA ALA A 65 -16.64 -0.41 -6.58
C ALA A 65 -15.91 -0.07 -5.27
N HIS A 66 -15.67 -1.06 -4.43
CA HIS A 66 -15.05 -0.91 -3.11
C HIS A 66 -13.64 -1.53 -3.01
N GLY A 67 -13.12 -2.11 -4.07
CA GLY A 67 -11.82 -2.78 -4.08
C GLY A 67 -10.67 -1.89 -3.60
N ASP A 68 -10.64 -0.60 -4.00
CA ASP A 68 -9.61 0.33 -3.55
C ASP A 68 -9.73 0.63 -2.04
N ILE A 69 -10.95 0.68 -1.50
CA ILE A 69 -11.20 0.90 -0.07
C ILE A 69 -10.71 -0.32 0.71
N ASP A 70 -11.10 -1.51 0.29
CA ASP A 70 -10.72 -2.77 0.93
C ASP A 70 -9.19 -2.95 0.90
N LEU A 71 -8.56 -2.70 -0.26
CA LEU A 71 -7.11 -2.74 -0.39
C LEU A 71 -6.42 -1.72 0.54
N ALA A 72 -6.96 -0.49 0.64
CA ALA A 72 -6.40 0.54 1.52
C ALA A 72 -6.43 0.10 3.00
N ILE A 73 -7.50 -0.55 3.45
CA ILE A 73 -7.59 -1.12 4.80
C ILE A 73 -6.49 -2.15 5.02
N SER A 74 -6.29 -3.07 4.08
CA SER A 74 -5.28 -4.13 4.18
C SER A 74 -3.84 -3.58 4.16
N ILE A 75 -3.57 -2.52 3.38
CA ILE A 75 -2.27 -1.85 3.38
C ILE A 75 -2.03 -1.13 4.72
N GLU A 76 -3.04 -0.49 5.30
CA GLU A 76 -2.87 0.16 6.61
C GLU A 76 -2.57 -0.86 7.71
N HIS A 77 -3.19 -2.03 7.69
CA HIS A 77 -2.82 -3.15 8.57
C HIS A 77 -1.34 -3.55 8.39
N LEU A 78 -0.84 -3.57 7.15
CA LEU A 78 0.57 -3.79 6.87
C LEU A 78 1.45 -2.72 7.52
N CYS A 79 1.11 -1.44 7.31
CA CYS A 79 1.89 -0.31 7.81
C CYS A 79 1.93 -0.27 9.34
N LEU A 80 0.80 -0.50 10.01
CA LEU A 80 0.72 -0.54 11.47
C LEU A 80 1.51 -1.71 12.05
N ALA A 81 1.38 -2.91 11.46
CA ALA A 81 2.13 -4.08 11.89
C ALA A 81 3.64 -3.94 11.65
N ALA A 82 4.05 -3.22 10.60
CA ALA A 82 5.44 -2.88 10.34
C ALA A 82 5.98 -1.91 11.40
N ALA A 83 5.21 -0.85 11.70
CA ALA A 83 5.58 0.15 12.70
C ALA A 83 5.75 -0.46 14.09
N GLU A 84 4.87 -1.40 14.49
CA GLU A 84 5.00 -2.14 15.76
C GLU A 84 6.32 -2.92 15.85
N GLN A 85 6.87 -3.35 14.71
CA GLN A 85 8.15 -4.07 14.65
C GLN A 85 9.35 -3.14 14.41
N GLY A 86 9.17 -1.81 14.52
CA GLY A 86 10.22 -0.83 14.30
C GLY A 86 10.61 -0.63 12.83
N LEU A 87 9.78 -1.06 11.89
CA LEU A 87 9.99 -0.88 10.46
C LEU A 87 9.27 0.38 9.96
N GLY A 88 9.93 1.11 9.08
CA GLY A 88 9.34 2.23 8.34
C GLY A 88 8.66 1.76 7.06
N THR A 89 7.56 2.41 6.71
CA THR A 89 6.82 2.21 5.45
C THR A 89 6.39 3.55 4.87
N CYS A 90 6.10 3.57 3.59
CA CYS A 90 5.51 4.74 2.94
C CYS A 90 4.49 4.29 1.89
N TRP A 91 3.36 5.01 1.81
CA TRP A 91 2.40 4.86 0.73
C TRP A 91 2.84 5.65 -0.50
N VAL A 92 3.17 4.96 -1.59
CA VAL A 92 3.53 5.56 -2.87
C VAL A 92 2.45 5.20 -3.89
N CYS A 93 1.59 6.19 -4.24
CA CYS A 93 0.55 6.02 -5.25
C CYS A 93 0.88 6.76 -6.56
N ASN A 94 1.82 7.72 -6.54
CA ASN A 94 2.22 8.46 -7.73
C ASN A 94 3.45 7.84 -8.40
N PHE A 95 3.27 6.70 -9.06
CA PHE A 95 4.29 5.96 -9.79
C PHE A 95 3.86 5.71 -11.24
N ASN A 96 4.78 5.26 -12.08
CA ASN A 96 4.48 4.93 -13.47
C ASN A 96 3.78 3.57 -13.58
N ILE A 97 2.44 3.59 -13.67
CA ILE A 97 1.59 2.39 -13.76
C ILE A 97 1.94 1.54 -14.97
N ASN A 98 2.15 2.14 -16.14
CA ASN A 98 2.45 1.40 -17.37
C ASN A 98 3.76 0.62 -17.24
N LYS A 99 4.79 1.24 -16.63
CA LYS A 99 6.05 0.53 -16.34
C LYS A 99 5.87 -0.61 -15.35
N ILE A 100 5.05 -0.44 -14.30
CA ILE A 100 4.75 -1.55 -13.38
C ILE A 100 4.09 -2.71 -14.11
N GLN A 101 3.13 -2.45 -14.97
CA GLN A 101 2.45 -3.50 -15.75
C GLN A 101 3.39 -4.21 -16.74
N GLU A 102 4.31 -3.47 -17.34
CA GLU A 102 5.33 -4.00 -18.25
C GLU A 102 6.36 -4.86 -17.50
N LEU A 103 6.95 -4.35 -16.43
CA LEU A 103 8.07 -4.99 -15.71
C LEU A 103 7.61 -6.06 -14.70
N PHE A 104 6.37 -5.94 -14.22
CA PHE A 104 5.76 -6.88 -13.26
C PHE A 104 4.40 -7.37 -13.76
N PRO A 105 4.34 -8.07 -14.91
CA PRO A 105 3.08 -8.46 -15.52
C PRO A 105 2.22 -9.31 -14.59
N THR A 106 0.91 -9.07 -14.65
CA THR A 106 -0.13 -9.76 -13.87
C THR A 106 -1.27 -10.14 -14.78
N LYS A 107 -2.31 -10.77 -14.21
CA LYS A 107 -3.59 -10.95 -14.89
C LYS A 107 -4.28 -9.59 -15.06
N ASP A 108 -5.13 -9.45 -16.08
CA ASP A 108 -5.78 -8.20 -16.46
C ASP A 108 -6.66 -7.60 -15.33
N GLU A 109 -7.25 -8.46 -14.50
CA GLU A 109 -8.07 -8.03 -13.37
C GLU A 109 -7.27 -7.45 -12.19
N LEU A 110 -5.94 -7.62 -12.16
CA LEU A 110 -5.06 -7.10 -11.12
C LEU A 110 -4.49 -5.73 -11.52
N SER A 111 -4.99 -4.68 -10.89
CA SER A 111 -4.51 -3.31 -11.09
C SER A 111 -3.57 -2.89 -9.96
N PRO A 112 -2.33 -2.42 -10.24
CA PRO A 112 -1.44 -1.91 -9.21
C PRO A 112 -1.95 -0.57 -8.68
N ILE A 113 -2.10 -0.45 -7.35
CA ILE A 113 -2.65 0.74 -6.70
C ILE A 113 -1.61 1.47 -5.86
N ALA A 114 -0.71 0.73 -5.19
CA ALA A 114 0.31 1.34 -4.36
C ALA A 114 1.61 0.52 -4.36
N LEU A 115 2.74 1.22 -4.19
CA LEU A 115 4.03 0.65 -3.82
C LEU A 115 4.28 0.98 -2.35
N ILE A 116 4.64 -0.02 -1.56
CA ILE A 116 4.90 0.13 -0.13
C ILE A 116 6.34 -0.33 0.14
N PRO A 117 7.34 0.57 0.02
CA PRO A 117 8.70 0.29 0.46
C PRO A 117 8.70 0.04 1.98
N ILE A 118 9.53 -0.89 2.42
CA ILE A 118 9.64 -1.29 3.83
C ILE A 118 11.10 -1.54 4.19
N GLY A 119 11.51 -1.07 5.36
CA GLY A 119 12.87 -1.26 5.89
C GLY A 119 13.03 -0.62 7.25
N TYR A 120 14.18 -0.81 7.87
CA TYR A 120 14.49 -0.07 9.09
C TYR A 120 14.76 1.39 8.77
N PRO A 121 14.23 2.35 9.56
CA PRO A 121 14.56 3.76 9.41
C PRO A 121 16.07 4.00 9.54
N ALA A 122 16.63 4.87 8.69
CA ALA A 122 18.05 5.21 8.74
C ALA A 122 18.42 5.93 10.05
N ASP A 123 17.55 6.80 10.53
CA ASP A 123 17.69 7.53 11.80
C ASP A 123 16.58 7.11 12.75
N GLN A 124 16.94 6.46 13.85
CA GLN A 124 15.98 6.11 14.93
C GLN A 124 15.51 7.31 15.76
N ASN A 125 16.09 8.50 15.52
CA ASN A 125 15.82 9.72 16.28
C ASN A 125 14.83 10.68 15.59
N GLU A 126 14.25 10.33 14.46
CA GLU A 126 13.29 11.19 13.73
C GLU A 126 11.84 11.17 14.28
N ASP A 127 11.63 10.82 15.53
CA ASP A 127 10.35 11.11 16.22
C ASP A 127 10.07 12.64 16.36
N SER A 128 11.00 13.49 15.90
CA SER A 128 10.93 14.95 16.05
C SER A 128 10.23 15.69 14.92
N CYS A 129 9.79 15.03 13.86
CA CYS A 129 9.02 15.72 12.83
C CYS A 129 7.58 15.94 13.29
N GLU A 130 7.27 17.14 13.77
CA GLU A 130 5.92 17.55 14.15
C GLU A 130 4.95 17.30 12.98
N LYS A 131 4.12 16.27 13.11
CA LYS A 131 3.13 15.92 12.09
C LYS A 131 1.98 16.91 12.12
N LYS A 132 1.90 17.79 11.12
CA LYS A 132 0.73 18.67 10.96
C LYS A 132 -0.54 17.82 10.75
N ARG A 133 -1.50 18.00 11.63
CA ARG A 133 -2.81 17.32 11.58
C ARG A 133 -3.91 18.35 11.76
N LYS A 134 -5.10 18.06 11.18
CA LYS A 134 -6.31 18.81 11.48
C LYS A 134 -6.67 18.62 12.94
N LYS A 135 -7.36 19.59 13.52
CA LYS A 135 -7.91 19.46 14.86
C LYS A 135 -9.03 18.44 14.89
N LEU A 136 -9.30 17.88 16.08
CA LEU A 136 -10.34 16.84 16.22
C LEU A 136 -11.73 17.35 15.80
N GLU A 137 -12.08 18.58 16.14
CA GLU A 137 -13.35 19.22 15.77
C GLU A 137 -13.53 19.49 14.28
N GLU A 138 -12.44 19.46 13.50
CA GLU A 138 -12.50 19.53 12.03
C GLU A 138 -12.75 18.15 11.37
N ILE A 139 -12.59 17.09 12.14
CA ILE A 139 -12.70 15.69 11.66
C ILE A 139 -13.94 15.02 12.21
N PHE A 140 -14.31 15.35 13.44
CA PHE A 140 -15.45 14.76 14.16
C PHE A 140 -16.52 15.83 14.44
N SER A 141 -17.78 15.49 14.20
CA SER A 141 -18.96 16.21 14.66
C SER A 141 -19.72 15.35 15.67
N TYR A 142 -20.26 15.98 16.70
CA TYR A 142 -21.09 15.34 17.73
C TYR A 142 -22.51 15.87 17.60
N GLU A 143 -23.50 14.98 17.40
CA GLU A 143 -24.91 15.28 17.28
C GLU A 143 -25.72 14.66 18.43
#